data_963ee6e418158bf38c98bc432cfc4243
#
_entry.id   963ee6e418158bf38c98bc432cfc4243
#
_cell.length_a   1.000
_cell.length_b   1.000
_cell.length_c   1.000
_cell.angle_alpha   90.00
_cell.angle_beta   90.00
_cell.angle_gamma   90.00
#
_symmetry.space_group_name_H-M   'P 1'
#
loop_
_entity.id
_entity.type
_entity.pdbx_description
1 polymer ?
#
loop_
_entity_poly.entity_id
_entity_poly.type
_entity_poly.pdbx_seq_one_letter_code
_entity_poly.pdbx_strand_id
1 'polypeptide(L)'
;MKPAVMTRRTFLVSSALATAGARVWAQVAKPRVGCQLNGFGPKAGDFDAIVGFVKQAKDLGYVGFETNVRFVSDQFANPAPARAKLDAIGSTFIGMHTSMDEAAKSDLAKTCDGGVALGAQYIVMSSGGLSPDGIFTAEALKAKCVQLEQYGKVCKDHGMALAYHNHTHEFANHNAENQGIGDHTDPALVNFLMDAGHGYQGGGDPAEFMLRNAKRIVGCHLKTFKNNTIQVPLGQGDWGFEKLAMAVAKTGWSGWLMDEEGGTPQGSDTAAIAPDRDYIRKVFGV
;
A
#
# COMPACT_ATOMS: atom_id res chain seq x y z
N MET A 1 -73.32 -53.29 12.35
CA MET A 1 -71.97 -53.84 12.04
C MET A 1 -71.04 -52.69 11.71
N LYS A 2 -70.14 -52.38 12.58
CA LYS A 2 -69.10 -51.34 12.35
C LYS A 2 -67.73 -52.03 12.36
N PRO A 3 -66.84 -51.78 11.41
CA PRO A 3 -65.49 -52.31 11.45
C PRO A 3 -64.57 -51.45 12.34
N ALA A 4 -63.67 -52.12 12.97
CA ALA A 4 -62.72 -51.59 13.92
C ALA A 4 -61.63 -50.72 13.22
N VAL A 5 -61.36 -49.60 13.85
CA VAL A 5 -60.25 -48.72 13.47
C VAL A 5 -58.97 -49.17 14.23
N MET A 6 -57.97 -49.56 13.49
CA MET A 6 -56.65 -49.93 14.04
C MET A 6 -55.74 -48.70 14.04
N THR A 7 -55.41 -48.15 15.21
CA THR A 7 -54.50 -47.06 15.37
C THR A 7 -53.02 -47.57 15.36
N ARG A 8 -52.29 -47.12 14.35
CA ARG A 8 -50.82 -47.31 14.32
C ARG A 8 -50.17 -46.21 15.15
N ARG A 9 -49.57 -46.58 16.26
CA ARG A 9 -48.63 -45.74 16.95
C ARG A 9 -47.32 -45.66 16.15
N THR A 10 -47.04 -44.53 15.53
CA THR A 10 -45.77 -44.26 14.88
C THR A 10 -44.75 -43.82 15.93
N PHE A 11 -43.76 -44.61 16.14
CA PHE A 11 -42.59 -44.29 17.01
C PHE A 11 -41.71 -43.31 16.23
N LEU A 12 -41.73 -42.02 16.63
CA LEU A 12 -40.75 -41.03 16.13
C LEU A 12 -39.47 -41.18 16.94
N VAL A 13 -38.46 -41.79 16.34
CA VAL A 13 -37.08 -41.73 16.84
C VAL A 13 -36.51 -40.38 16.40
N SER A 14 -36.42 -39.46 17.35
CA SER A 14 -35.71 -38.17 17.14
C SER A 14 -34.23 -38.45 17.14
N SER A 15 -33.66 -38.58 15.93
CA SER A 15 -32.20 -38.54 15.75
C SER A 15 -31.72 -37.10 15.93
N ALA A 16 -31.20 -36.79 17.10
CA ALA A 16 -30.45 -35.54 17.29
C ALA A 16 -29.15 -35.63 16.50
N LEU A 17 -29.15 -35.04 15.29
CA LEU A 17 -27.91 -34.74 14.59
C LEU A 17 -27.22 -33.63 15.37
N ALA A 18 -26.21 -33.99 16.13
CA ALA A 18 -25.22 -33.03 16.62
C ALA A 18 -24.44 -32.49 15.43
N THR A 19 -24.89 -31.36 14.89
CA THR A 19 -24.06 -30.59 13.97
C THR A 19 -22.91 -30.04 14.77
N ALA A 20 -21.77 -30.74 14.74
CA ALA A 20 -20.48 -30.19 15.13
C ALA A 20 -20.23 -28.99 14.18
N GLY A 21 -20.56 -27.81 14.65
CA GLY A 21 -20.24 -26.57 13.97
C GLY A 21 -18.73 -26.46 13.89
N ALA A 22 -18.14 -26.94 12.80
CA ALA A 22 -16.79 -26.57 12.43
C ALA A 22 -16.79 -25.05 12.30
N ARG A 23 -16.27 -24.35 13.32
CA ARG A 23 -15.91 -22.93 13.18
C ARG A 23 -14.86 -22.88 12.09
N VAL A 24 -15.29 -22.61 10.87
CA VAL A 24 -14.39 -22.19 9.81
C VAL A 24 -13.83 -20.85 10.31
N TRP A 25 -12.65 -20.91 10.88
CA TRP A 25 -11.87 -19.71 11.14
C TRP A 25 -11.61 -19.12 9.76
N ALA A 26 -12.32 -18.07 9.40
CA ALA A 26 -11.98 -17.30 8.23
C ALA A 26 -10.52 -16.89 8.42
N GLN A 27 -9.65 -17.42 7.55
CA GLN A 27 -8.24 -17.08 7.60
C GLN A 27 -8.15 -15.59 7.35
N VAL A 28 -7.76 -14.82 8.36
CA VAL A 28 -7.60 -13.37 8.22
C VAL A 28 -6.58 -13.17 7.10
N ALA A 29 -6.97 -12.44 6.07
CA ALA A 29 -6.08 -12.17 4.96
C ALA A 29 -4.85 -11.42 5.50
N LYS A 30 -3.67 -11.95 5.18
CA LYS A 30 -2.40 -11.36 5.62
C LYS A 30 -1.98 -10.24 4.67
N PRO A 31 -1.20 -9.24 5.14
CA PRO A 31 -0.53 -8.29 4.27
C PRO A 31 0.31 -9.00 3.21
N ARG A 32 0.37 -8.39 2.04
CA ARG A 32 1.26 -8.79 0.95
C ARG A 32 2.52 -7.94 0.98
N VAL A 33 3.62 -8.45 0.45
CA VAL A 33 4.90 -7.74 0.49
C VAL A 33 5.30 -7.32 -0.91
N GLY A 34 5.54 -6.04 -1.09
CA GLY A 34 6.02 -5.44 -2.33
C GLY A 34 7.33 -4.68 -2.14
N CYS A 35 7.90 -4.25 -3.24
CA CYS A 35 9.14 -3.47 -3.28
C CYS A 35 8.94 -2.23 -4.14
N GLN A 36 9.39 -1.08 -3.65
CA GLN A 36 9.45 0.15 -4.43
C GLN A 36 10.81 0.20 -5.17
N LEU A 37 10.78 0.37 -6.50
CA LEU A 37 11.96 0.18 -7.35
C LEU A 37 12.89 1.37 -7.45
N ASN A 38 12.59 2.52 -6.83
CA ASN A 38 13.46 3.70 -6.94
C ASN A 38 14.88 3.44 -6.44
N GLY A 39 15.03 2.62 -5.41
CA GLY A 39 16.33 2.23 -4.86
C GLY A 39 17.23 1.50 -5.86
N PHE A 40 16.67 0.81 -6.86
CA PHE A 40 17.42 0.16 -7.94
C PHE A 40 18.01 1.15 -8.96
N GLY A 41 17.73 2.44 -8.83
CA GLY A 41 18.23 3.46 -9.76
C GLY A 41 17.70 3.33 -11.18
N PRO A 42 16.38 3.08 -11.39
CA PRO A 42 15.81 2.96 -12.73
C PRO A 42 16.01 4.24 -13.53
N LYS A 43 16.06 4.11 -14.86
CA LYS A 43 16.22 5.24 -15.77
C LYS A 43 15.02 5.31 -16.71
N ALA A 44 14.59 6.53 -17.02
CA ALA A 44 13.56 6.73 -18.04
C ALA A 44 14.03 6.17 -19.38
N GLY A 45 13.12 5.48 -20.09
CA GLY A 45 13.41 4.85 -21.37
C GLY A 45 14.10 3.47 -21.28
N ASP A 46 14.36 2.97 -20.07
CA ASP A 46 14.95 1.63 -19.87
C ASP A 46 13.95 0.69 -19.16
N PHE A 47 12.87 0.38 -19.87
CA PHE A 47 11.83 -0.50 -19.33
C PHE A 47 12.33 -1.94 -19.10
N ASP A 48 13.31 -2.41 -19.85
CA ASP A 48 13.86 -3.76 -19.67
C ASP A 48 14.63 -3.87 -18.33
N ALA A 49 15.28 -2.79 -17.89
CA ALA A 49 15.85 -2.75 -16.53
C ALA A 49 14.75 -2.85 -15.45
N ILE A 50 13.62 -2.16 -15.62
CA ILE A 50 12.47 -2.30 -14.70
C ILE A 50 12.02 -3.76 -14.62
N VAL A 51 11.83 -4.42 -15.76
CA VAL A 51 11.47 -5.85 -15.83
C VAL A 51 12.49 -6.72 -15.09
N GLY A 52 13.78 -6.42 -15.25
CA GLY A 52 14.89 -7.08 -14.54
C GLY A 52 14.80 -6.92 -13.02
N PHE A 53 14.55 -5.68 -12.54
CA PHE A 53 14.40 -5.39 -11.10
C PHE A 53 13.18 -6.07 -10.48
N VAL A 54 12.03 -6.04 -11.17
CA VAL A 54 10.81 -6.75 -10.73
C VAL A 54 11.07 -8.26 -10.59
N LYS A 55 11.78 -8.87 -11.53
CA LYS A 55 12.15 -10.28 -11.46
C LYS A 55 13.05 -10.58 -10.27
N GLN A 56 14.10 -9.77 -10.06
CA GLN A 56 15.02 -9.94 -8.94
C GLN A 56 14.28 -9.79 -7.59
N ALA A 57 13.41 -8.78 -7.44
CA ALA A 57 12.60 -8.60 -6.24
C ALA A 57 11.68 -9.81 -6.00
N LYS A 58 11.05 -10.35 -7.07
CA LYS A 58 10.21 -11.54 -6.95
C LYS A 58 10.98 -12.77 -6.49
N ASP A 59 12.19 -12.98 -6.99
CA ASP A 59 13.04 -14.10 -6.58
C ASP A 59 13.38 -14.07 -5.08
N LEU A 60 13.35 -12.88 -4.47
CA LEU A 60 13.48 -12.67 -3.01
C LEU A 60 12.16 -12.80 -2.24
N GLY A 61 11.03 -13.01 -2.92
CA GLY A 61 9.72 -13.20 -2.30
C GLY A 61 8.89 -11.92 -2.15
N TYR A 62 9.23 -10.85 -2.89
CA TYR A 62 8.34 -9.72 -3.09
C TYR A 62 7.34 -10.06 -4.20
N VAL A 63 6.02 -9.93 -3.92
CA VAL A 63 4.98 -10.35 -4.86
C VAL A 63 4.30 -9.18 -5.58
N GLY A 64 4.78 -7.97 -5.34
CA GLY A 64 4.34 -6.76 -6.00
C GLY A 64 5.44 -5.72 -6.05
N PHE A 65 5.24 -4.69 -6.87
CA PHE A 65 6.22 -3.61 -7.03
C PHE A 65 5.54 -2.26 -7.29
N GLU A 66 6.26 -1.20 -7.00
CA GLU A 66 5.95 0.19 -7.35
C GLU A 66 7.12 0.82 -8.09
N THR A 67 6.84 1.84 -8.89
CA THR A 67 7.87 2.67 -9.54
C THR A 67 7.32 4.08 -9.80
N ASN A 68 8.12 5.00 -10.33
CA ASN A 68 7.63 6.32 -10.73
C ASN A 68 7.03 6.30 -12.13
N VAL A 69 6.03 7.17 -12.36
CA VAL A 69 5.42 7.41 -13.69
C VAL A 69 6.49 7.64 -14.75
N ARG A 70 7.50 8.48 -14.47
CA ARG A 70 8.58 8.85 -15.42
C ARG A 70 9.40 7.67 -15.93
N PHE A 71 9.38 6.52 -15.26
CA PHE A 71 10.16 5.35 -15.67
C PHE A 71 9.38 4.37 -16.55
N VAL A 72 8.05 4.56 -16.68
CA VAL A 72 7.18 3.66 -17.44
C VAL A 72 6.31 4.40 -18.46
N SER A 73 6.27 5.72 -18.42
CA SER A 73 5.39 6.54 -19.28
C SER A 73 5.69 6.45 -20.78
N ASP A 74 6.90 6.08 -21.17
CA ASP A 74 7.28 5.79 -22.55
C ASP A 74 6.55 4.56 -23.12
N GLN A 75 6.02 3.68 -22.24
CA GLN A 75 5.24 2.51 -22.63
C GLN A 75 3.75 2.82 -22.86
N PHE A 76 3.26 3.98 -22.47
CA PHE A 76 1.82 4.31 -22.52
C PHE A 76 1.26 4.39 -23.95
N ALA A 77 2.10 4.73 -24.94
CA ALA A 77 1.68 4.77 -26.35
C ALA A 77 1.41 3.37 -26.94
N ASN A 78 2.09 2.33 -26.44
CA ASN A 78 1.92 0.94 -26.86
C ASN A 78 2.14 0.00 -25.67
N PRO A 79 1.19 -0.11 -24.72
CA PRO A 79 1.39 -0.78 -23.45
C PRO A 79 1.41 -2.32 -23.54
N ALA A 80 0.86 -2.91 -24.59
CA ALA A 80 0.67 -4.36 -24.66
C ALA A 80 1.97 -5.19 -24.55
N PRO A 81 3.08 -4.85 -25.23
CA PRO A 81 4.33 -5.58 -25.07
C PRO A 81 4.92 -5.46 -23.66
N ALA A 82 4.85 -4.26 -23.07
CA ALA A 82 5.30 -4.00 -21.69
C ALA A 82 4.47 -4.79 -20.69
N ARG A 83 3.14 -4.75 -20.82
CA ARG A 83 2.21 -5.52 -20.01
C ARG A 83 2.51 -7.02 -20.06
N ALA A 84 2.72 -7.58 -21.25
CA ALA A 84 3.04 -9.00 -21.41
C ALA A 84 4.33 -9.41 -20.69
N LYS A 85 5.37 -8.53 -20.68
CA LYS A 85 6.61 -8.77 -19.93
C LYS A 85 6.36 -8.82 -18.42
N LEU A 86 5.56 -7.90 -17.87
CA LEU A 86 5.20 -7.88 -16.44
C LEU A 86 4.34 -9.08 -16.05
N ASP A 87 3.34 -9.43 -16.88
CA ASP A 87 2.48 -10.59 -16.64
C ASP A 87 3.27 -11.90 -16.63
N ALA A 88 4.27 -12.04 -17.50
CA ALA A 88 5.14 -13.21 -17.53
C ALA A 88 5.94 -13.41 -16.24
N ILE A 89 6.24 -12.33 -15.49
CA ILE A 89 6.87 -12.41 -14.18
C ILE A 89 5.83 -12.86 -13.13
N GLY A 90 4.57 -12.44 -13.26
CA GLY A 90 3.49 -12.71 -12.30
C GLY A 90 3.69 -11.95 -10.99
N SER A 91 4.22 -10.74 -11.04
CA SER A 91 4.27 -9.78 -9.94
C SER A 91 3.18 -8.73 -10.11
N THR A 92 2.57 -8.28 -9.01
CA THR A 92 1.51 -7.26 -9.08
C THR A 92 2.12 -5.87 -9.25
N PHE A 93 1.73 -5.14 -10.29
CA PHE A 93 2.04 -3.72 -10.39
C PHE A 93 1.11 -2.94 -9.46
N ILE A 94 1.62 -2.52 -8.30
CA ILE A 94 0.83 -1.91 -7.24
C ILE A 94 0.50 -0.47 -7.59
N GLY A 95 1.52 0.35 -7.84
CA GLY A 95 1.31 1.77 -8.06
C GLY A 95 2.43 2.47 -8.78
N MET A 96 2.08 3.64 -9.33
CA MET A 96 3.00 4.57 -9.98
C MET A 96 3.05 5.87 -9.18
N HIS A 97 4.26 6.25 -8.76
CA HIS A 97 4.49 7.47 -8.01
C HIS A 97 4.55 8.70 -8.92
N THR A 98 3.91 9.75 -8.50
CA THR A 98 4.02 11.11 -9.02
C THR A 98 3.88 12.11 -7.88
N SER A 99 4.16 13.40 -8.12
CA SER A 99 3.87 14.45 -7.15
C SER A 99 2.65 15.28 -7.57
N MET A 100 2.06 16.01 -6.63
CA MET A 100 0.98 16.97 -6.94
C MET A 100 1.45 18.02 -7.96
N ASP A 101 2.72 18.47 -7.88
CA ASP A 101 3.30 19.43 -8.80
C ASP A 101 3.49 18.86 -10.22
N GLU A 102 3.88 17.59 -10.34
CA GLU A 102 3.98 16.90 -11.62
C GLU A 102 2.59 16.65 -12.22
N ALA A 103 1.64 16.22 -11.40
CA ALA A 103 0.25 16.00 -11.81
C ALA A 103 -0.40 17.30 -12.32
N ALA A 104 -0.12 18.44 -11.69
CA ALA A 104 -0.62 19.75 -12.13
C ALA A 104 -0.08 20.18 -13.52
N LYS A 105 1.05 19.63 -13.93
CA LYS A 105 1.74 19.97 -15.21
C LYS A 105 1.56 18.90 -16.28
N SER A 106 0.92 17.77 -15.96
CA SER A 106 0.71 16.62 -16.85
C SER A 106 -0.77 16.39 -17.13
N ASP A 107 -1.05 15.51 -18.09
CA ASP A 107 -2.38 14.98 -18.32
C ASP A 107 -2.57 13.74 -17.40
N LEU A 108 -3.12 13.97 -16.20
CA LEU A 108 -3.35 12.92 -15.23
C LEU A 108 -4.27 11.82 -15.76
N ALA A 109 -5.26 12.17 -16.59
CA ALA A 109 -6.18 11.21 -17.20
C ALA A 109 -5.42 10.21 -18.08
N LYS A 110 -4.55 10.72 -18.99
CA LYS A 110 -3.68 9.85 -19.81
C LYS A 110 -2.70 9.04 -18.98
N THR A 111 -2.20 9.61 -17.89
CA THR A 111 -1.31 8.87 -16.97
C THR A 111 -2.06 7.69 -16.33
N CYS A 112 -3.30 7.88 -15.91
CA CYS A 112 -4.16 6.81 -15.39
C CYS A 112 -4.44 5.76 -16.45
N ASP A 113 -4.85 6.16 -17.67
CA ASP A 113 -5.14 5.23 -18.77
C ASP A 113 -3.91 4.35 -19.09
N GLY A 114 -2.73 4.98 -19.20
CA GLY A 114 -1.47 4.26 -19.41
C GLY A 114 -1.12 3.31 -18.28
N GLY A 115 -1.32 3.74 -17.04
CA GLY A 115 -1.10 2.91 -15.84
C GLY A 115 -2.02 1.69 -15.79
N VAL A 116 -3.31 1.88 -16.04
CA VAL A 116 -4.30 0.79 -16.13
C VAL A 116 -3.91 -0.21 -17.21
N ALA A 117 -3.50 0.29 -18.38
CA ALA A 117 -3.05 -0.57 -19.48
C ALA A 117 -1.81 -1.39 -19.12
N LEU A 118 -0.91 -0.86 -18.29
CA LEU A 118 0.24 -1.60 -17.74
C LEU A 118 -0.12 -2.48 -16.53
N GLY A 119 -1.32 -2.33 -15.95
CA GLY A 119 -1.81 -3.11 -14.81
C GLY A 119 -1.55 -2.51 -13.45
N ALA A 120 -1.16 -1.24 -13.36
CA ALA A 120 -1.05 -0.52 -12.10
C ALA A 120 -2.43 -0.32 -11.46
N GLN A 121 -2.50 -0.39 -10.13
CA GLN A 121 -3.74 -0.26 -9.36
C GLN A 121 -3.93 1.15 -8.79
N TYR A 122 -2.84 1.85 -8.49
CA TYR A 122 -2.86 3.14 -7.83
C TYR A 122 -1.98 4.17 -8.54
N ILE A 123 -2.47 5.42 -8.58
CA ILE A 123 -1.58 6.60 -8.64
C ILE A 123 -1.21 6.93 -7.20
N VAL A 124 0.07 6.85 -6.90
CA VAL A 124 0.64 7.22 -5.61
C VAL A 124 1.10 8.66 -5.71
N MET A 125 0.43 9.55 -4.97
CA MET A 125 0.65 10.98 -5.10
C MET A 125 1.26 11.55 -3.82
N SER A 126 2.43 12.17 -3.94
CA SER A 126 3.11 12.85 -2.86
C SER A 126 3.07 14.37 -3.03
N SER A 127 3.22 15.08 -1.93
CA SER A 127 3.55 16.50 -1.91
C SER A 127 4.53 16.77 -0.77
N GLY A 128 5.02 17.97 -0.63
CA GLY A 128 5.60 18.41 0.63
C GLY A 128 4.50 18.63 1.67
N GLY A 129 4.82 18.49 2.96
CA GLY A 129 3.92 18.89 4.05
C GLY A 129 3.55 20.37 3.98
N LEU A 130 2.42 20.72 4.56
CA LEU A 130 1.97 22.11 4.64
C LEU A 130 2.92 22.98 5.49
N SER A 131 3.57 22.36 6.46
CA SER A 131 4.57 23.03 7.29
C SER A 131 5.52 21.99 7.91
N PRO A 132 6.81 22.36 8.15
CA PRO A 132 7.79 21.43 8.71
C PRO A 132 7.48 20.96 10.13
N ASP A 133 6.76 21.77 10.91
CA ASP A 133 6.41 21.50 12.32
C ASP A 133 4.98 20.96 12.49
N GLY A 134 4.24 20.76 11.38
CA GLY A 134 2.85 20.32 11.42
C GLY A 134 1.86 21.39 11.94
N ILE A 135 2.25 22.66 11.96
CA ILE A 135 1.37 23.79 12.33
C ILE A 135 0.96 24.53 11.06
N PHE A 136 -0.30 24.46 10.69
CA PHE A 136 -0.84 25.02 9.46
C PHE A 136 -2.26 25.57 9.68
N THR A 137 -2.75 26.39 8.76
CA THR A 137 -4.12 26.93 8.84
C THR A 137 -5.15 25.92 8.33
N ALA A 138 -6.38 26.01 8.81
CA ALA A 138 -7.49 25.22 8.33
C ALA A 138 -7.74 25.42 6.83
N GLU A 139 -7.54 26.65 6.33
CA GLU A 139 -7.68 27.00 4.91
C GLU A 139 -6.63 26.28 4.04
N ALA A 140 -5.37 26.21 4.50
CA ALA A 140 -4.32 25.49 3.78
C ALA A 140 -4.62 23.99 3.69
N LEU A 141 -5.02 23.37 4.80
CA LEU A 141 -5.45 21.97 4.82
C LEU A 141 -6.64 21.74 3.89
N LYS A 142 -7.67 22.59 3.98
CA LYS A 142 -8.86 22.50 3.13
C LYS A 142 -8.51 22.60 1.65
N ALA A 143 -7.63 23.53 1.27
CA ALA A 143 -7.19 23.66 -0.12
C ALA A 143 -6.49 22.39 -0.63
N LYS A 144 -5.61 21.80 0.18
CA LYS A 144 -4.95 20.53 -0.15
C LYS A 144 -5.95 19.38 -0.27
N CYS A 145 -6.91 19.26 0.64
CA CYS A 145 -7.95 18.23 0.59
C CYS A 145 -8.80 18.33 -0.68
N VAL A 146 -9.24 19.54 -1.05
CA VAL A 146 -10.00 19.79 -2.28
C VAL A 146 -9.20 19.38 -3.51
N GLN A 147 -7.92 19.72 -3.56
CA GLN A 147 -7.06 19.35 -4.68
C GLN A 147 -6.86 17.83 -4.78
N LEU A 148 -6.65 17.14 -3.65
CA LEU A 148 -6.54 15.68 -3.60
C LEU A 148 -7.82 15.00 -4.08
N GLU A 149 -9.00 15.50 -3.69
CA GLU A 149 -10.27 14.95 -4.17
C GLU A 149 -10.47 15.17 -5.68
N GLN A 150 -10.06 16.33 -6.21
CA GLN A 150 -10.10 16.58 -7.66
C GLN A 150 -9.23 15.56 -8.41
N TYR A 151 -8.01 15.30 -7.95
CA TYR A 151 -7.16 14.27 -8.54
C TYR A 151 -7.72 12.87 -8.33
N GLY A 152 -8.26 12.56 -7.15
CA GLY A 152 -8.90 11.28 -6.85
C GLY A 152 -10.09 10.99 -7.76
N LYS A 153 -10.86 12.04 -8.09
CA LYS A 153 -11.95 11.93 -9.05
C LYS A 153 -11.44 11.59 -10.45
N VAL A 154 -10.42 12.28 -10.95
CA VAL A 154 -9.81 11.96 -12.25
C VAL A 154 -9.32 10.51 -12.26
N CYS A 155 -8.57 10.09 -11.23
CA CYS A 155 -8.09 8.70 -11.14
C CYS A 155 -9.24 7.70 -11.20
N LYS A 156 -10.30 7.92 -10.42
CA LYS A 156 -11.46 7.04 -10.36
C LYS A 156 -12.20 6.95 -11.70
N ASP A 157 -12.41 8.08 -12.38
CA ASP A 157 -13.07 8.14 -13.67
C ASP A 157 -12.28 7.39 -14.76
N HIS A 158 -10.97 7.21 -14.56
CA HIS A 158 -10.04 6.48 -15.43
C HIS A 158 -9.63 5.09 -14.89
N GLY A 159 -10.38 4.54 -13.94
CA GLY A 159 -10.21 3.16 -13.46
C GLY A 159 -9.04 2.92 -12.50
N MET A 160 -8.46 3.97 -11.95
CA MET A 160 -7.43 3.91 -10.91
C MET A 160 -7.94 4.45 -9.58
N ALA A 161 -7.25 4.12 -8.49
CA ALA A 161 -7.43 4.78 -7.21
C ALA A 161 -6.25 5.69 -6.90
N LEU A 162 -6.52 6.86 -6.27
CA LEU A 162 -5.48 7.72 -5.73
C LEU A 162 -5.10 7.25 -4.34
N ALA A 163 -3.79 7.14 -4.07
CA ALA A 163 -3.22 6.92 -2.75
C ALA A 163 -2.26 8.06 -2.40
N TYR A 164 -2.58 8.82 -1.36
CA TYR A 164 -1.71 9.90 -0.88
C TYR A 164 -0.53 9.31 -0.10
N HIS A 165 0.68 9.71 -0.47
CA HIS A 165 1.94 9.29 0.14
C HIS A 165 2.56 10.45 0.91
N ASN A 166 2.74 10.28 2.21
CA ASN A 166 3.37 11.26 3.08
C ASN A 166 4.91 11.18 3.02
N HIS A 167 5.53 12.29 3.33
CA HIS A 167 6.91 12.36 3.80
C HIS A 167 6.95 12.66 5.30
N THR A 168 8.03 13.29 5.75
CA THR A 168 8.31 13.51 7.17
C THR A 168 7.35 14.49 7.85
N HIS A 169 7.06 15.61 7.17
CA HIS A 169 6.35 16.75 7.79
C HIS A 169 4.87 16.48 8.05
N GLU A 170 4.21 15.66 7.22
CA GLU A 170 2.79 15.33 7.36
C GLU A 170 2.48 14.54 8.63
N PHE A 171 3.51 13.91 9.22
CA PHE A 171 3.41 13.22 10.51
C PHE A 171 3.87 14.05 11.70
N ALA A 172 4.41 15.24 11.48
CA ALA A 172 4.74 16.18 12.57
C ALA A 172 3.49 16.54 13.38
N ASN A 173 3.69 17.03 14.58
CA ASN A 173 2.63 17.45 15.50
C ASN A 173 1.50 16.42 15.64
N HIS A 174 1.84 15.19 16.06
CA HIS A 174 0.88 14.07 16.27
C HIS A 174 0.10 13.67 15.02
N ASN A 175 0.77 13.53 13.89
CA ASN A 175 0.18 13.15 12.61
C ASN A 175 -0.82 14.19 12.05
N ALA A 176 -0.68 15.46 12.42
CA ALA A 176 -1.72 16.48 12.25
C ALA A 176 -2.21 16.60 10.81
N GLU A 177 -1.30 16.67 9.83
CA GLU A 177 -1.70 16.87 8.44
C GLU A 177 -2.30 15.59 7.83
N ASN A 178 -1.64 14.43 8.00
CA ASN A 178 -2.19 13.17 7.50
C ASN A 178 -3.56 12.84 8.12
N GLN A 179 -3.71 13.11 9.43
CA GLN A 179 -4.99 12.92 10.08
C GLN A 179 -6.04 13.91 9.58
N GLY A 180 -5.66 15.16 9.36
CA GLY A 180 -6.53 16.16 8.77
C GLY A 180 -6.99 15.79 7.35
N ILE A 181 -6.10 15.28 6.49
CA ILE A 181 -6.47 14.74 5.18
C ILE A 181 -7.46 13.57 5.35
N GLY A 182 -7.21 12.68 6.30
CA GLY A 182 -8.11 11.57 6.62
C GLY A 182 -9.51 12.02 7.04
N ASP A 183 -9.60 13.05 7.86
CA ASP A 183 -10.87 13.54 8.40
C ASP A 183 -11.66 14.42 7.41
N HIS A 184 -10.98 15.02 6.41
CA HIS A 184 -11.58 16.03 5.54
C HIS A 184 -11.61 15.65 4.05
N THR A 185 -11.33 14.39 3.68
CA THR A 185 -11.46 13.90 2.30
C THR A 185 -12.39 12.68 2.22
N ASP A 186 -13.08 12.55 1.07
CA ASP A 186 -13.91 11.40 0.76
C ASP A 186 -13.05 10.13 0.64
N PRO A 187 -13.28 9.09 1.47
CA PRO A 187 -12.57 7.82 1.38
C PRO A 187 -12.79 7.06 0.05
N ALA A 188 -13.79 7.43 -0.73
CA ALA A 188 -13.99 6.87 -2.07
C ALA A 188 -13.09 7.50 -3.14
N LEU A 189 -12.42 8.62 -2.82
CA LEU A 189 -11.56 9.37 -3.73
C LEU A 189 -10.09 9.36 -3.29
N VAL A 190 -9.83 9.45 -1.98
CA VAL A 190 -8.47 9.57 -1.44
C VAL A 190 -8.17 8.43 -0.48
N ASN A 191 -7.25 7.56 -0.84
CA ASN A 191 -6.66 6.54 0.03
C ASN A 191 -5.28 6.99 0.50
N PHE A 192 -4.61 6.14 1.31
CA PHE A 192 -3.25 6.39 1.77
C PHE A 192 -2.31 5.27 1.36
N LEU A 193 -1.17 5.64 0.80
CA LEU A 193 0.05 4.86 0.88
C LEU A 193 0.89 5.47 2.00
N MET A 194 0.72 4.95 3.21
CA MET A 194 1.37 5.49 4.40
C MET A 194 2.85 5.18 4.39
N ASP A 195 3.72 6.18 4.41
CA ASP A 195 5.13 5.96 4.69
C ASP A 195 5.37 6.01 6.20
N ALA A 196 5.53 4.83 6.79
CA ALA A 196 5.76 4.69 8.21
C ALA A 196 7.20 5.10 8.61
N GLY A 197 8.16 4.92 7.72
CA GLY A 197 9.54 5.37 7.96
C GLY A 197 9.63 6.89 8.09
N HIS A 198 9.11 7.62 7.12
CA HIS A 198 9.01 9.07 7.20
C HIS A 198 8.09 9.52 8.35
N GLY A 199 7.06 8.77 8.67
CA GLY A 199 6.20 9.05 9.81
C GLY A 199 6.97 9.05 11.13
N TYR A 200 7.78 8.02 11.39
CA TYR A 200 8.65 7.99 12.56
C TYR A 200 9.73 9.07 12.52
N GLN A 201 10.31 9.30 11.35
CA GLN A 201 11.30 10.36 11.14
C GLN A 201 10.74 11.75 11.51
N GLY A 202 9.47 12.00 11.23
CA GLY A 202 8.75 13.22 11.59
C GLY A 202 8.30 13.31 13.04
N GLY A 203 8.62 12.29 13.86
CA GLY A 203 8.21 12.25 15.27
C GLY A 203 6.74 11.89 15.47
N GLY A 204 6.05 11.38 14.44
CA GLY A 204 4.68 10.94 14.51
C GLY A 204 4.51 9.48 14.96
N ASP A 205 3.28 9.00 14.92
CA ASP A 205 2.91 7.63 15.28
C ASP A 205 2.17 6.91 14.14
N PRO A 206 2.89 6.25 13.21
CA PRO A 206 2.28 5.48 12.14
C PRO A 206 1.38 4.35 12.63
N ALA A 207 1.66 3.77 13.79
CA ALA A 207 0.81 2.72 14.34
C ALA A 207 -0.55 3.26 14.81
N GLU A 208 -0.58 4.45 15.41
CA GLU A 208 -1.82 5.13 15.75
C GLU A 208 -2.61 5.49 14.48
N PHE A 209 -1.93 6.04 13.48
CA PHE A 209 -2.56 6.34 12.20
C PHE A 209 -3.15 5.10 11.54
N MET A 210 -2.44 3.95 11.57
CA MET A 210 -2.93 2.65 11.11
C MET A 210 -4.20 2.22 11.87
N LEU A 211 -4.20 2.31 13.18
CA LEU A 211 -5.37 1.93 13.99
C LEU A 211 -6.62 2.74 13.63
N ARG A 212 -6.46 4.00 13.28
CA ARG A 212 -7.56 4.91 12.97
C ARG A 212 -8.02 4.83 11.51
N ASN A 213 -7.09 4.62 10.57
CA ASN A 213 -7.32 4.77 9.14
C ASN A 213 -7.15 3.47 8.33
N ALA A 214 -7.07 2.29 8.95
CA ALA A 214 -6.74 1.02 8.27
C ALA A 214 -7.58 0.76 7.00
N LYS A 215 -8.85 1.15 6.97
CA LYS A 215 -9.74 0.94 5.83
C LYS A 215 -9.38 1.79 4.60
N ARG A 216 -8.59 2.85 4.80
CA ARG A 216 -8.14 3.78 3.75
C ARG A 216 -6.68 3.56 3.37
N ILE A 217 -5.91 2.80 4.15
CA ILE A 217 -4.51 2.53 3.89
C ILE A 217 -4.42 1.35 2.93
N VAL A 218 -3.94 1.60 1.71
CA VAL A 218 -3.77 0.57 0.67
C VAL A 218 -2.39 -0.07 0.72
N GLY A 219 -1.40 0.66 1.20
CA GLY A 219 -0.03 0.21 1.37
C GLY A 219 0.69 1.00 2.47
N CYS A 220 1.80 0.45 2.91
CA CYS A 220 2.65 1.02 3.93
C CYS A 220 4.11 0.87 3.51
N HIS A 221 4.81 1.98 3.28
CA HIS A 221 6.25 1.98 3.05
C HIS A 221 7.00 1.77 4.36
N LEU A 222 7.98 0.91 4.30
CA LEU A 222 8.89 0.56 5.39
C LEU A 222 10.29 1.01 5.00
N LYS A 223 10.84 1.93 5.75
CA LYS A 223 12.24 2.37 5.69
C LYS A 223 12.67 2.83 7.08
N THR A 224 13.96 2.81 7.36
CA THR A 224 14.48 3.28 8.63
C THR A 224 15.75 4.09 8.43
N PHE A 225 16.00 4.98 9.36
CA PHE A 225 17.16 5.88 9.31
C PHE A 225 17.97 5.73 10.58
N LYS A 226 19.28 5.89 10.47
CA LYS A 226 20.21 6.01 11.59
C LYS A 226 20.53 7.48 11.81
N ASN A 227 20.54 7.91 13.05
CA ASN A 227 20.68 9.32 13.43
C ASN A 227 19.68 10.23 12.73
N ASN A 228 18.48 9.69 12.46
CA ASN A 228 17.36 10.37 11.78
C ASN A 228 17.69 10.92 10.37
N THR A 229 18.80 10.54 9.77
CA THR A 229 19.27 11.13 8.49
C THR A 229 19.80 10.12 7.48
N ILE A 230 20.40 9.02 7.92
CA ILE A 230 21.06 8.05 7.03
C ILE A 230 20.17 6.84 6.91
N GLN A 231 19.60 6.60 5.73
CA GLN A 231 18.84 5.39 5.48
C GLN A 231 19.74 4.15 5.60
N VAL A 232 19.23 3.15 6.30
CA VAL A 232 19.91 1.87 6.56
C VAL A 232 18.90 0.73 6.41
N PRO A 233 19.36 -0.52 6.22
CA PRO A 233 18.47 -1.68 6.17
C PRO A 233 17.54 -1.77 7.38
N LEU A 234 16.36 -2.33 7.18
CA LEU A 234 15.33 -2.49 8.21
C LEU A 234 15.88 -3.24 9.44
N GLY A 235 15.57 -2.71 10.62
CA GLY A 235 16.08 -3.23 11.90
C GLY A 235 17.46 -2.74 12.29
N GLN A 236 18.11 -1.88 11.49
CA GLN A 236 19.42 -1.29 11.81
C GLN A 236 19.34 0.21 12.12
N GLY A 237 18.15 0.82 11.98
CA GLY A 237 17.92 2.24 12.24
C GLY A 237 17.44 2.53 13.66
N ASP A 238 17.01 3.77 13.85
CA ASP A 238 16.63 4.32 15.16
C ASP A 238 15.27 3.79 15.67
N TRP A 239 14.48 3.14 14.80
CA TRP A 239 13.18 2.55 15.15
C TRP A 239 12.97 1.18 14.48
N GLY A 240 12.13 0.37 15.13
CA GLY A 240 11.58 -0.86 14.58
C GLY A 240 10.09 -0.72 14.25
N PHE A 241 9.51 -1.75 13.65
CA PHE A 241 8.12 -1.76 13.20
C PHE A 241 7.21 -2.66 14.03
N GLU A 242 7.64 -3.09 15.22
CA GLU A 242 6.88 -4.01 16.08
C GLU A 242 5.54 -3.39 16.52
N LYS A 243 5.53 -2.08 16.87
CA LYS A 243 4.30 -1.35 17.22
C LYS A 243 3.33 -1.29 16.04
N LEU A 244 3.86 -1.03 14.84
CA LEU A 244 3.05 -1.03 13.61
C LEU A 244 2.53 -2.43 13.29
N ALA A 245 3.33 -3.48 13.45
CA ALA A 245 2.89 -4.86 13.24
C ALA A 245 1.75 -5.25 14.18
N MET A 246 1.80 -4.81 15.45
CA MET A 246 0.67 -5.00 16.37
C MET A 246 -0.60 -4.26 15.92
N ALA A 247 -0.47 -3.04 15.39
CA ALA A 247 -1.60 -2.29 14.84
C ALA A 247 -2.20 -2.98 13.60
N VAL A 248 -1.35 -3.46 12.69
CA VAL A 248 -1.74 -4.26 11.51
C VAL A 248 -2.52 -5.50 11.94
N ALA A 249 -2.00 -6.27 12.90
CA ALA A 249 -2.66 -7.47 13.42
C ALA A 249 -4.00 -7.13 14.08
N LYS A 250 -4.06 -6.06 14.88
CA LYS A 250 -5.27 -5.63 15.59
C LYS A 250 -6.38 -5.17 14.66
N THR A 251 -6.02 -4.52 13.54
CA THR A 251 -7.00 -4.03 12.55
C THR A 251 -7.43 -5.10 11.56
N GLY A 252 -6.68 -6.21 11.44
CA GLY A 252 -6.87 -7.21 10.38
C GLY A 252 -6.53 -6.66 8.99
N TRP A 253 -5.72 -5.60 8.93
CA TRP A 253 -5.31 -4.99 7.66
C TRP A 253 -4.51 -5.96 6.79
N SER A 254 -4.81 -5.98 5.49
CA SER A 254 -4.24 -6.92 4.52
C SER A 254 -3.75 -6.24 3.23
N GLY A 255 -3.39 -4.96 3.31
CA GLY A 255 -2.81 -4.21 2.21
C GLY A 255 -1.37 -4.60 1.89
N TRP A 256 -0.61 -3.67 1.35
CA TRP A 256 0.76 -3.88 0.91
C TRP A 256 1.78 -3.34 1.93
N LEU A 257 2.68 -4.19 2.41
CA LEU A 257 3.92 -3.78 3.06
C LEU A 257 4.97 -3.58 1.97
N MET A 258 5.46 -2.36 1.82
CA MET A 258 6.38 -1.97 0.75
C MET A 258 7.75 -1.69 1.34
N ASP A 259 8.72 -2.51 0.98
CA ASP A 259 10.12 -2.18 1.21
C ASP A 259 10.52 -1.01 0.31
N GLU A 260 11.01 0.06 0.89
CA GLU A 260 11.51 1.22 0.14
C GLU A 260 12.97 1.49 0.49
N GLU A 261 13.83 0.61 -0.01
CA GLU A 261 15.27 0.83 0.02
C GLU A 261 15.64 2.00 -0.90
N GLY A 262 16.28 3.01 -0.36
CA GLY A 262 16.46 4.30 -1.04
C GLY A 262 17.90 4.77 -1.17
N GLY A 263 18.84 3.86 -1.34
CA GLY A 263 20.22 4.28 -1.60
C GLY A 263 21.11 4.16 -0.37
N THR A 264 21.01 3.07 0.34
CA THR A 264 22.01 2.68 1.34
C THR A 264 23.39 2.55 0.71
N PRO A 265 24.45 2.60 1.52
CA PRO A 265 25.81 2.33 1.05
C PRO A 265 25.99 0.94 0.40
N GLN A 266 25.08 -0.01 0.68
CA GLN A 266 25.06 -1.34 0.07
C GLN A 266 24.61 -1.34 -1.39
N GLY A 267 24.11 -0.23 -1.88
CA GLY A 267 23.58 -0.11 -3.24
C GLY A 267 22.10 -0.49 -3.36
N SER A 268 21.61 -0.40 -4.58
CA SER A 268 20.22 -0.58 -4.94
C SER A 268 19.96 -1.89 -5.68
N ASP A 269 20.66 -2.93 -5.29
CA ASP A 269 20.52 -4.26 -5.88
C ASP A 269 19.82 -5.23 -4.90
N THR A 270 19.68 -6.47 -5.33
CA THR A 270 19.03 -7.52 -4.52
C THR A 270 19.71 -7.77 -3.18
N ALA A 271 20.99 -7.47 -3.03
CA ALA A 271 21.70 -7.64 -1.77
C ALA A 271 21.25 -6.61 -0.73
N ALA A 272 20.82 -5.42 -1.16
CA ALA A 272 20.30 -4.38 -0.26
C ALA A 272 18.92 -4.77 0.29
N ILE A 273 18.02 -5.31 -0.54
CA ILE A 273 16.63 -5.61 -0.14
C ILE A 273 16.42 -7.02 0.44
N ALA A 274 17.37 -7.94 0.27
CA ALA A 274 17.25 -9.30 0.81
C ALA A 274 17.13 -9.33 2.35
N PRO A 275 17.99 -8.64 3.14
CA PRO A 275 17.85 -8.59 4.59
C PRO A 275 16.54 -7.89 5.03
N ASP A 276 16.04 -6.93 4.28
CA ASP A 276 14.79 -6.22 4.56
C ASP A 276 13.59 -7.16 4.41
N ARG A 277 13.60 -8.02 3.39
CA ARG A 277 12.57 -9.05 3.24
C ARG A 277 12.51 -10.02 4.42
N ASP A 278 13.67 -10.41 4.96
CA ASP A 278 13.75 -11.27 6.15
C ASP A 278 13.27 -10.55 7.41
N TYR A 279 13.60 -9.27 7.56
CA TYR A 279 13.09 -8.45 8.65
C TYR A 279 11.55 -8.34 8.59
N ILE A 280 10.97 -8.05 7.43
CA ILE A 280 9.52 -7.97 7.23
C ILE A 280 8.86 -9.30 7.62
N ARG A 281 9.42 -10.42 7.18
CA ARG A 281 8.93 -11.76 7.55
C ARG A 281 8.96 -11.97 9.05
N LYS A 282 10.03 -11.59 9.71
CA LYS A 282 10.20 -11.75 11.15
C LYS A 282 9.21 -10.91 11.95
N VAL A 283 8.99 -9.65 11.56
CA VAL A 283 8.19 -8.68 12.33
C VAL A 283 6.70 -8.79 12.04
N PHE A 284 6.33 -9.00 10.78
CA PHE A 284 4.90 -9.05 10.36
C PHE A 284 4.37 -10.47 10.14
N GLY A 285 5.21 -11.50 10.11
CA GLY A 285 4.79 -12.89 9.93
C GLY A 285 4.30 -13.24 8.51
N VAL A 286 4.83 -12.55 7.49
CA VAL A 286 4.39 -12.63 6.08
C VAL A 286 5.54 -12.88 5.11
#